data_d6a5ed032e0648fb60fa4d2618e206a5
#
_entry.id   d6a5ed032e0648fb60fa4d2618e206a5
#
_cell.length_a   1.000
_cell.length_b   1.000
_cell.length_c   1.000
_cell.angle_alpha   90.00
_cell.angle_beta   90.00
_cell.angle_gamma   90.00
#
_symmetry.space_group_name_H-M   'P 1'
#
loop_
_entity.id
_entity.type
_entity.pdbx_description
1 polymer ?
#
loop_
_entity_poly.entity_id
_entity_poly.type
_entity_poly.pdbx_seq_one_letter_code
_entity_poly.pdbx_strand_id
1 'polypeptide(L)'
;ELIELMFKKKSSVTQKFELESQKRDKQDAEKWRNLQNSILKHINTLKVSNKAPKPALRANKNKRDYALVVSPTDFHYGMFGWEDETGEPYNLEEAETRLMEKTERLVEMLTHKPDKVIATVGSDWFHVDNHLGTTTKGTTQDMAGTPAQILMGGFDLARRHIELLRCIAPVELICMPGNHDRHSTLALMMYLQAAFNHCDDVSVIVDAKPRQYCYY
;
A
#
# COMPACT_ATOMS: atom_id res chain seq x y z
N GLU A 1 40.45 -4.85 -44.94
CA GLU A 1 39.21 -5.64 -45.19
C GLU A 1 38.72 -6.35 -43.92
N LEU A 2 39.57 -7.18 -43.24
CA LEU A 2 39.15 -7.93 -42.07
C LEU A 2 38.79 -7.01 -40.89
N ILE A 3 39.56 -5.97 -40.65
CA ILE A 3 39.36 -4.95 -39.61
C ILE A 3 38.09 -4.14 -39.89
N GLU A 4 37.83 -3.74 -41.12
CA GLU A 4 36.58 -3.04 -41.50
C GLU A 4 35.33 -3.90 -41.31
N LEU A 5 35.42 -5.21 -41.64
CA LEU A 5 34.34 -6.15 -41.38
C LEU A 5 34.03 -6.32 -39.87
N MET A 6 35.08 -6.35 -39.03
CA MET A 6 34.93 -6.42 -37.57
C MET A 6 34.28 -5.15 -37.01
N PHE A 7 34.65 -3.97 -37.51
CA PHE A 7 34.02 -2.71 -37.10
C PHE A 7 32.56 -2.61 -37.53
N LYS A 8 32.21 -3.01 -38.77
CA LYS A 8 30.84 -3.09 -39.23
C LYS A 8 29.98 -4.08 -38.41
N LYS A 9 30.55 -5.23 -38.07
CA LYS A 9 29.86 -6.23 -37.24
C LYS A 9 29.63 -5.74 -35.81
N LYS A 10 30.60 -5.05 -35.21
CA LYS A 10 30.49 -4.44 -33.89
C LYS A 10 29.43 -3.33 -33.87
N SER A 11 29.40 -2.46 -34.89
CA SER A 11 28.39 -1.41 -35.04
C SER A 11 26.98 -1.99 -35.17
N SER A 12 26.79 -3.06 -35.94
CA SER A 12 25.46 -3.68 -36.12
C SER A 12 24.94 -4.37 -34.83
N VAL A 13 25.83 -4.94 -34.02
CA VAL A 13 25.49 -5.54 -32.70
C VAL A 13 25.10 -4.45 -31.71
N THR A 14 25.85 -3.35 -31.70
CA THR A 14 25.53 -2.21 -30.81
C THR A 14 24.19 -1.60 -31.17
N GLN A 15 23.92 -1.39 -32.44
CA GLN A 15 22.62 -0.88 -32.95
C GLN A 15 21.45 -1.81 -32.60
N LYS A 16 21.64 -3.13 -32.67
CA LYS A 16 20.62 -4.09 -32.24
C LYS A 16 20.35 -3.98 -30.73
N PHE A 17 21.39 -3.87 -29.94
CA PHE A 17 21.27 -3.74 -28.48
C PHE A 17 20.57 -2.45 -28.08
N GLU A 18 20.89 -1.33 -28.71
CA GLU A 18 20.21 -0.04 -28.51
C GLU A 18 18.73 -0.10 -28.93
N LEU A 19 18.42 -0.77 -30.05
CA LEU A 19 17.03 -0.93 -30.50
C LEU A 19 16.21 -1.81 -29.54
N GLU A 20 16.79 -2.87 -29.00
CA GLU A 20 16.14 -3.73 -28.02
C GLU A 20 15.97 -3.03 -26.66
N SER A 21 16.93 -2.20 -26.25
CA SER A 21 16.80 -1.34 -25.07
C SER A 21 15.65 -0.35 -25.23
N GLN A 22 15.63 0.38 -26.36
CA GLN A 22 14.55 1.31 -26.65
C GLN A 22 13.15 0.66 -26.71
N LYS A 23 13.08 -0.59 -27.20
CA LYS A 23 11.81 -1.34 -27.20
C LYS A 23 11.37 -1.70 -25.79
N ARG A 24 12.31 -2.12 -24.91
CA ARG A 24 12.02 -2.39 -23.50
C ARG A 24 11.57 -1.14 -22.78
N ASP A 25 12.28 -0.04 -22.92
CA ASP A 25 11.94 1.24 -22.30
C ASP A 25 10.55 1.73 -22.72
N LYS A 26 10.19 1.56 -24.01
CA LYS A 26 8.84 1.88 -24.50
C LYS A 26 7.77 0.97 -23.89
N GLN A 27 8.02 -0.32 -23.78
CA GLN A 27 7.08 -1.27 -23.18
C GLN A 27 6.89 -0.97 -21.68
N ASP A 28 7.95 -0.64 -20.98
CA ASP A 28 7.87 -0.30 -19.56
C ASP A 28 7.16 1.04 -19.34
N ALA A 29 7.41 2.03 -20.17
CA ALA A 29 6.67 3.30 -20.17
C ALA A 29 5.17 3.10 -20.44
N GLU A 30 4.81 2.16 -21.33
CA GLU A 30 3.40 1.82 -21.60
C GLU A 30 2.75 1.10 -20.42
N LYS A 31 3.44 0.16 -19.79
CA LYS A 31 2.96 -0.50 -18.56
C LYS A 31 2.72 0.51 -17.44
N TRP A 32 3.64 1.46 -17.23
CA TRP A 32 3.48 2.54 -16.26
C TRP A 32 2.26 3.41 -16.55
N ARG A 33 2.06 3.79 -17.80
CA ARG A 33 0.91 4.59 -18.22
C ARG A 33 -0.40 3.84 -18.00
N ASN A 34 -0.43 2.55 -18.29
CA ASN A 34 -1.60 1.71 -18.07
C ASN A 34 -1.91 1.55 -16.57
N LEU A 35 -0.89 1.39 -15.73
CA LEU A 35 -1.05 1.36 -14.28
C LEU A 35 -1.59 2.70 -13.75
N GLN A 36 -1.03 3.83 -14.16
CA GLN A 36 -1.52 5.16 -13.77
C GLN A 36 -2.98 5.36 -14.18
N ASN A 37 -3.36 4.99 -15.40
CA ASN A 37 -4.74 5.09 -15.88
C ASN A 37 -5.68 4.20 -15.06
N SER A 38 -5.25 3.00 -14.68
CA SER A 38 -6.03 2.09 -13.83
C SER A 38 -6.24 2.66 -12.43
N ILE A 39 -5.20 3.23 -11.83
CA ILE A 39 -5.28 3.91 -10.54
C ILE A 39 -6.23 5.10 -10.60
N LEU A 40 -6.08 5.96 -11.61
CA LEU A 40 -6.98 7.12 -11.80
C LEU A 40 -8.43 6.70 -12.02
N LYS A 41 -8.67 5.64 -12.81
CA LYS A 41 -10.00 5.10 -13.00
C LYS A 41 -10.58 4.58 -11.68
N HIS A 42 -9.78 3.88 -10.89
CA HIS A 42 -10.21 3.36 -9.60
C HIS A 42 -10.53 4.50 -8.62
N ILE A 43 -9.66 5.51 -8.52
CA ILE A 43 -9.92 6.72 -7.70
C ILE A 43 -11.24 7.39 -8.11
N ASN A 44 -11.47 7.57 -9.41
CA ASN A 44 -12.68 8.20 -9.92
C ASN A 44 -13.98 7.38 -9.70
N THR A 45 -13.86 6.09 -9.46
CA THR A 45 -15.01 5.20 -9.17
C THR A 45 -15.24 4.99 -7.68
N LEU A 46 -14.33 5.49 -6.81
CA LEU A 46 -14.47 5.37 -5.36
C LEU A 46 -15.72 6.09 -4.86
N LYS A 47 -16.57 5.36 -4.18
CA LYS A 47 -17.75 5.87 -3.50
C LYS A 47 -17.59 5.62 -2.00
N VAL A 48 -16.73 6.41 -1.36
CA VAL A 48 -16.65 6.41 0.10
C VAL A 48 -17.84 7.21 0.64
N SER A 49 -18.57 6.64 1.58
CA SER A 49 -19.69 7.35 2.22
C SER A 49 -19.19 8.50 3.08
N ASN A 50 -19.77 9.68 2.95
CA ASN A 50 -19.45 10.84 3.81
C ASN A 50 -19.78 10.58 5.29
N LYS A 51 -20.70 9.66 5.56
CA LYS A 51 -21.12 9.32 6.93
C LYS A 51 -20.62 7.94 7.28
N ALA A 52 -19.82 7.86 8.34
CA ALA A 52 -19.47 6.58 8.95
C ALA A 52 -20.74 5.90 9.49
N PRO A 53 -20.84 4.57 9.45
CA PRO A 53 -21.86 3.84 10.18
C PRO A 53 -21.79 4.19 11.67
N LYS A 54 -22.94 4.26 12.34
CA LYS A 54 -22.93 4.55 13.78
C LYS A 54 -22.38 3.35 14.55
N PRO A 55 -21.35 3.54 15.38
CA PRO A 55 -20.78 2.46 16.15
C PRO A 55 -21.77 1.99 17.25
N ALA A 56 -21.78 0.68 17.50
CA ALA A 56 -22.52 0.09 18.60
C ALA A 56 -21.87 0.31 19.97
N LEU A 57 -20.74 1.01 20.03
CA LEU A 57 -19.98 1.21 21.25
C LEU A 57 -20.64 2.20 22.21
N ARG A 58 -20.60 1.88 23.49
CA ARG A 58 -21.11 2.75 24.55
C ARG A 58 -20.25 4.00 24.70
N ALA A 59 -20.90 5.15 24.91
CA ALA A 59 -20.16 6.38 25.21
C ALA A 59 -19.32 6.21 26.47
N ASN A 60 -18.10 6.77 26.45
CA ASN A 60 -17.22 6.78 27.62
C ASN A 60 -17.78 7.76 28.67
N LYS A 61 -18.37 7.22 29.73
CA LYS A 61 -18.92 8.03 30.83
C LYS A 61 -17.86 8.51 31.83
N ASN A 62 -16.65 7.95 31.77
CA ASN A 62 -15.60 8.19 32.77
C ASN A 62 -14.71 9.39 32.50
N LYS A 63 -15.03 10.22 31.48
CA LYS A 63 -14.32 11.48 31.13
C LYS A 63 -12.79 11.38 31.01
N ARG A 64 -12.25 10.20 30.78
CA ARG A 64 -10.83 10.05 30.42
C ARG A 64 -10.76 9.94 28.91
N ASP A 65 -10.24 10.99 28.29
CA ASP A 65 -9.97 11.00 26.86
C ASP A 65 -8.90 9.94 26.57
N TYR A 66 -9.14 9.09 25.58
CA TYR A 66 -8.15 8.14 25.11
C TYR A 66 -8.24 7.95 23.59
N ALA A 67 -7.10 7.67 22.99
CA ALA A 67 -7.00 7.33 21.58
C ALA A 67 -6.73 5.82 21.43
N LEU A 68 -7.38 5.20 20.46
CA LEU A 68 -7.03 3.87 20.00
C LEU A 68 -5.93 3.98 18.94
N VAL A 69 -4.80 3.35 19.17
CA VAL A 69 -3.73 3.25 18.15
C VAL A 69 -3.83 1.92 17.44
N VAL A 70 -3.96 1.94 16.12
CA VAL A 70 -3.98 0.76 15.26
C VAL A 70 -2.80 0.86 14.31
N SER A 71 -1.86 -0.05 14.44
CA SER A 71 -0.59 0.00 13.71
C SER A 71 -0.25 -1.37 13.11
N PRO A 72 -0.79 -1.71 11.94
CA PRO A 72 -0.40 -2.92 11.21
C PRO A 72 0.99 -2.70 10.58
N THR A 73 2.04 -2.98 11.34
CA THR A 73 3.43 -2.94 10.89
C THR A 73 3.85 -4.29 10.30
N ASP A 74 4.82 -4.29 9.40
CA ASP A 74 5.35 -5.51 8.75
C ASP A 74 4.24 -6.39 8.16
N PHE A 75 3.25 -5.73 7.56
CA PHE A 75 2.08 -6.41 7.01
C PHE A 75 2.39 -7.16 5.73
N HIS A 76 3.33 -6.64 4.92
CA HIS A 76 3.85 -7.25 3.71
C HIS A 76 2.77 -7.75 2.74
N TYR A 77 1.76 -6.92 2.45
CA TYR A 77 0.75 -7.27 1.46
C TYR A 77 1.39 -7.60 0.11
N GLY A 78 1.15 -8.79 -0.39
CA GLY A 78 1.77 -9.31 -1.59
C GLY A 78 2.90 -10.31 -1.35
N MET A 79 3.29 -10.58 -0.11
CA MET A 79 4.23 -11.64 0.21
C MET A 79 3.61 -13.01 -0.12
N PHE A 80 4.43 -13.89 -0.66
CA PHE A 80 4.10 -15.30 -0.82
C PHE A 80 4.77 -16.11 0.29
N GLY A 81 3.98 -16.82 1.08
CA GLY A 81 4.45 -17.79 2.06
C GLY A 81 3.94 -19.16 1.72
N TRP A 82 4.87 -20.11 1.54
CA TRP A 82 4.52 -21.48 1.25
C TRP A 82 4.36 -22.28 2.56
N GLU A 83 3.22 -22.96 2.70
CA GLU A 83 2.83 -23.64 3.93
C GLU A 83 3.88 -24.65 4.42
N ASP A 84 4.52 -25.40 3.49
CA ASP A 84 5.53 -26.38 3.83
C ASP A 84 6.81 -25.75 4.45
N GLU A 85 7.07 -24.46 4.18
CA GLU A 85 8.24 -23.76 4.73
C GLU A 85 7.88 -22.90 5.94
N THR A 86 6.70 -22.27 5.91
CA THR A 86 6.30 -21.28 6.91
C THR A 86 5.36 -21.83 7.97
N GLY A 87 4.82 -23.04 7.75
CA GLY A 87 3.83 -23.68 8.62
C GLY A 87 2.39 -23.20 8.40
N GLU A 88 2.20 -22.09 7.72
CA GLU A 88 0.91 -21.54 7.32
C GLU A 88 1.05 -20.84 5.96
N PRO A 89 0.05 -20.95 5.06
CA PRO A 89 0.09 -20.21 3.80
C PRO A 89 -0.03 -18.71 4.03
N TYR A 90 0.66 -17.91 3.21
CA TYR A 90 0.46 -16.47 3.17
C TYR A 90 0.37 -15.99 1.71
N ASN A 91 -0.73 -15.33 1.39
CA ASN A 91 -1.04 -14.81 0.07
C ASN A 91 -1.95 -13.57 0.20
N LEU A 92 -2.42 -13.02 -0.91
CA LEU A 92 -3.25 -11.81 -0.90
C LEU A 92 -4.56 -12.00 -0.11
N GLU A 93 -5.24 -13.12 -0.29
CA GLU A 93 -6.52 -13.43 0.36
C GLU A 93 -6.34 -13.64 1.87
N GLU A 94 -5.31 -14.38 2.26
CA GLU A 94 -4.97 -14.61 3.66
C GLU A 94 -4.58 -13.31 4.37
N ALA A 95 -3.79 -12.46 3.71
CA ALA A 95 -3.42 -11.15 4.24
C ALA A 95 -4.66 -10.27 4.49
N GLU A 96 -5.58 -10.20 3.52
CA GLU A 96 -6.84 -9.47 3.66
C GLU A 96 -7.67 -9.98 4.83
N THR A 97 -7.87 -11.30 4.89
CA THR A 97 -8.66 -11.96 5.94
C THR A 97 -8.06 -11.67 7.31
N ARG A 98 -6.75 -11.86 7.47
CA ARG A 98 -6.06 -11.60 8.76
C ARG A 98 -6.20 -10.15 9.22
N LEU A 99 -6.00 -9.19 8.32
CA LEU A 99 -6.11 -7.77 8.69
C LEU A 99 -7.53 -7.42 9.15
N MET A 100 -8.53 -7.80 8.37
CA MET A 100 -9.91 -7.44 8.65
C MET A 100 -10.43 -8.14 9.91
N GLU A 101 -10.26 -9.45 10.03
CA GLU A 101 -10.69 -10.20 11.22
C GLU A 101 -9.99 -9.75 12.50
N LYS A 102 -8.68 -9.48 12.46
CA LYS A 102 -7.96 -8.99 13.64
C LYS A 102 -8.43 -7.60 14.04
N THR A 103 -8.73 -6.75 13.06
CA THR A 103 -9.28 -5.41 13.33
C THR A 103 -10.68 -5.50 13.92
N GLU A 104 -11.56 -6.35 13.39
CA GLU A 104 -12.88 -6.59 13.95
C GLU A 104 -12.80 -7.09 15.41
N ARG A 105 -11.91 -8.04 15.66
CA ARG A 105 -11.66 -8.53 17.04
C ARG A 105 -11.17 -7.43 17.99
N LEU A 106 -10.28 -6.56 17.55
CA LEU A 106 -9.84 -5.41 18.32
C LEU A 106 -11.02 -4.49 18.67
N VAL A 107 -11.94 -4.27 17.71
CA VAL A 107 -13.14 -3.48 17.91
C VAL A 107 -14.07 -4.14 18.93
N GLU A 108 -14.27 -5.45 18.85
CA GLU A 108 -15.08 -6.22 19.80
C GLU A 108 -14.56 -6.18 21.24
N MET A 109 -13.24 -6.09 21.39
CA MET A 109 -12.58 -5.99 22.71
C MET A 109 -12.74 -4.60 23.36
N LEU A 110 -13.17 -3.59 22.61
CA LEU A 110 -13.35 -2.25 23.15
C LEU A 110 -14.56 -2.19 24.08
N THR A 111 -14.31 -1.83 25.31
CA THR A 111 -15.37 -1.64 26.31
C THR A 111 -16.05 -0.27 26.20
N HIS A 112 -15.33 0.74 25.73
CA HIS A 112 -15.79 2.11 25.58
C HIS A 112 -15.33 2.69 24.25
N LYS A 113 -16.07 3.67 23.74
CA LYS A 113 -15.72 4.39 22.53
C LYS A 113 -14.50 5.28 22.77
N PRO A 114 -13.41 5.16 21.96
CA PRO A 114 -12.31 6.12 22.00
C PRO A 114 -12.74 7.48 21.43
N ASP A 115 -12.02 8.54 21.75
CA ASP A 115 -12.27 9.87 21.22
C ASP A 115 -11.79 9.98 19.76
N LYS A 116 -10.71 9.26 19.45
CA LYS A 116 -10.19 9.10 18.08
C LYS A 116 -9.44 7.78 17.89
N VAL A 117 -9.27 7.41 16.64
CA VAL A 117 -8.37 6.34 16.19
C VAL A 117 -7.16 6.98 15.53
N ILE A 118 -5.97 6.58 15.92
CA ILE A 118 -4.71 6.89 15.23
C ILE A 118 -4.30 5.63 14.49
N ALA A 119 -4.32 5.68 13.17
CA ALA A 119 -3.93 4.55 12.35
C ALA A 119 -2.62 4.86 11.60
N THR A 120 -1.62 4.01 11.75
CA THR A 120 -0.42 4.09 10.93
C THR A 120 -0.61 3.29 9.65
N VAL A 121 -0.13 3.84 8.54
CA VAL A 121 -0.15 3.18 7.24
C VAL A 121 1.27 3.23 6.66
N GLY A 122 1.72 2.12 6.13
CA GLY A 122 3.11 1.91 5.73
C GLY A 122 3.84 1.02 6.71
N SER A 123 5.12 1.29 6.98
CA SER A 123 5.99 0.40 7.76
C SER A 123 5.95 -1.03 7.20
N ASP A 124 6.27 -1.13 5.90
CA ASP A 124 6.19 -2.36 5.12
C ASP A 124 4.74 -2.88 4.96
N TRP A 125 3.82 -1.97 4.64
CA TRP A 125 2.47 -2.34 4.19
C TRP A 125 2.52 -3.19 2.93
N PHE A 126 3.34 -2.78 1.95
CA PHE A 126 3.58 -3.56 0.74
C PHE A 126 4.86 -4.38 0.83
N HIS A 127 4.82 -5.57 0.25
CA HIS A 127 5.99 -6.44 0.17
C HIS A 127 7.02 -5.98 -0.85
N VAL A 128 6.57 -5.26 -1.88
CA VAL A 128 7.41 -4.74 -2.99
C VAL A 128 7.07 -3.29 -3.31
N ASP A 129 8.06 -2.54 -3.79
CA ASP A 129 8.00 -1.09 -4.02
C ASP A 129 7.88 -0.69 -5.49
N ASN A 130 8.02 -1.63 -6.41
CA ASN A 130 8.08 -1.32 -7.84
C ASN A 130 7.61 -2.48 -8.74
N HIS A 131 7.55 -2.20 -10.04
CA HIS A 131 7.10 -3.15 -11.06
C HIS A 131 8.05 -4.33 -11.30
N LEU A 132 9.27 -4.29 -10.79
CA LEU A 132 10.24 -5.38 -10.88
C LEU A 132 10.08 -6.41 -9.76
N GLY A 133 9.19 -6.16 -8.79
CA GLY A 133 9.00 -7.03 -7.64
C GLY A 133 10.15 -6.96 -6.66
N THR A 134 10.68 -5.77 -6.43
CA THR A 134 11.78 -5.56 -5.49
C THR A 134 11.41 -4.59 -4.38
N THR A 135 12.14 -4.67 -3.26
CA THR A 135 12.10 -3.66 -2.21
C THR A 135 12.60 -2.31 -2.72
N THR A 136 12.47 -1.25 -1.93
CA THR A 136 13.03 0.08 -2.23
C THR A 136 14.53 0.04 -2.57
N LYS A 137 15.28 -0.86 -1.96
CA LYS A 137 16.73 -1.03 -2.19
C LYS A 137 17.06 -1.99 -3.33
N GLY A 138 16.07 -2.56 -4.01
CA GLY A 138 16.28 -3.44 -5.15
C GLY A 138 16.41 -4.94 -4.81
N THR A 139 16.12 -5.36 -3.59
CA THR A 139 16.10 -6.78 -3.23
C THR A 139 14.86 -7.44 -3.82
N THR A 140 15.06 -8.47 -4.65
CA THR A 140 13.96 -9.25 -5.24
C THR A 140 13.19 -10.01 -4.17
N GLN A 141 11.88 -10.09 -4.32
CA GLN A 141 10.96 -10.72 -3.36
C GLN A 141 10.08 -11.74 -4.06
N ASP A 142 9.69 -12.78 -3.32
CA ASP A 142 8.67 -13.73 -3.76
C ASP A 142 7.28 -13.15 -3.55
N MET A 143 6.47 -13.15 -4.62
CA MET A 143 5.20 -12.43 -4.64
C MET A 143 4.01 -13.36 -4.85
N ALA A 144 2.95 -13.11 -4.10
CA ALA A 144 1.66 -13.78 -4.24
C ALA A 144 0.80 -13.27 -5.41
N GLY A 145 1.31 -12.34 -6.21
CA GLY A 145 0.64 -11.76 -7.37
C GLY A 145 1.56 -10.85 -8.16
N THR A 146 1.08 -10.27 -9.24
CA THR A 146 1.85 -9.25 -9.97
C THR A 146 1.98 -7.96 -9.15
N PRO A 147 3.06 -7.17 -9.33
CA PRO A 147 3.21 -5.89 -8.62
C PRO A 147 2.00 -4.95 -8.78
N ALA A 148 1.33 -4.97 -9.93
CA ALA A 148 0.13 -4.18 -10.17
C ALA A 148 -1.07 -4.69 -9.34
N GLN A 149 -1.27 -5.99 -9.23
CA GLN A 149 -2.32 -6.59 -8.38
C GLN A 149 -2.06 -6.27 -6.90
N ILE A 150 -0.82 -6.40 -6.46
CA ILE A 150 -0.40 -6.07 -5.09
C ILE A 150 -0.68 -4.60 -4.78
N LEU A 151 -0.27 -3.69 -5.66
CA LEU A 151 -0.47 -2.26 -5.44
C LEU A 151 -1.97 -1.89 -5.38
N MET A 152 -2.76 -2.34 -6.35
CA MET A 152 -4.19 -2.02 -6.42
C MET A 152 -4.98 -2.68 -5.28
N GLY A 153 -4.71 -3.94 -4.99
CA GLY A 153 -5.34 -4.66 -3.89
C GLY A 153 -5.01 -4.05 -2.53
N GLY A 154 -3.74 -3.69 -2.31
CA GLY A 154 -3.31 -3.04 -1.08
C GLY A 154 -3.92 -1.65 -0.88
N PHE A 155 -4.18 -0.90 -1.96
CA PHE A 155 -4.91 0.38 -1.90
C PHE A 155 -6.37 0.17 -1.47
N ASP A 156 -7.05 -0.78 -2.09
CA ASP A 156 -8.45 -1.09 -1.74
C ASP A 156 -8.56 -1.64 -0.31
N LEU A 157 -7.67 -2.53 0.06
CA LEU A 157 -7.63 -3.08 1.42
C LEU A 157 -7.42 -2.00 2.49
N ALA A 158 -6.46 -1.09 2.26
CA ALA A 158 -6.23 0.02 3.18
C ALA A 158 -7.48 0.91 3.30
N ARG A 159 -8.15 1.23 2.19
CA ARG A 159 -9.40 1.98 2.20
C ARG A 159 -10.48 1.27 3.02
N ARG A 160 -10.71 -0.02 2.80
CA ARG A 160 -11.70 -0.83 3.55
C ARG A 160 -11.35 -0.89 5.04
N HIS A 161 -10.08 -1.03 5.36
CA HIS A 161 -9.60 -1.02 6.75
C HIS A 161 -9.91 0.31 7.44
N ILE A 162 -9.67 1.45 6.76
CA ILE A 162 -10.01 2.76 7.31
C ILE A 162 -11.52 2.96 7.44
N GLU A 163 -12.31 2.46 6.50
CA GLU A 163 -13.78 2.49 6.60
C GLU A 163 -14.28 1.71 7.83
N LEU A 164 -13.65 0.59 8.17
CA LEU A 164 -13.95 -0.15 9.40
C LEU A 164 -13.57 0.67 10.64
N LEU A 165 -12.40 1.29 10.66
CA LEU A 165 -11.94 2.08 11.80
C LEU A 165 -12.80 3.34 12.04
N ARG A 166 -13.29 4.03 10.99
CA ARG A 166 -14.19 5.19 11.14
C ARG A 166 -15.53 4.83 11.81
N CYS A 167 -15.93 3.55 11.79
CA CYS A 167 -17.12 3.12 12.53
C CYS A 167 -16.94 3.25 14.06
N ILE A 168 -15.70 3.34 14.54
CA ILE A 168 -15.37 3.41 15.96
C ILE A 168 -15.34 4.87 16.43
N ALA A 169 -14.51 5.69 15.78
CA ALA A 169 -14.28 7.10 16.09
C ALA A 169 -13.63 7.81 14.88
N PRO A 170 -13.50 9.15 14.89
CA PRO A 170 -12.71 9.86 13.88
C PRO A 170 -11.30 9.29 13.76
N VAL A 171 -10.79 9.18 12.52
CA VAL A 171 -9.52 8.53 12.21
C VAL A 171 -8.48 9.56 11.78
N GLU A 172 -7.31 9.49 12.38
CA GLU A 172 -6.12 10.21 11.97
C GLU A 172 -5.11 9.22 11.39
N LEU A 173 -4.78 9.40 10.10
CA LEU A 173 -3.85 8.54 9.37
C LEU A 173 -2.46 9.15 9.38
N ILE A 174 -1.47 8.37 9.77
CA ILE A 174 -0.07 8.75 9.80
C ILE A 174 0.72 7.86 8.84
N CYS A 175 1.44 8.49 7.90
CA CYS A 175 2.31 7.80 6.97
C CYS A 175 3.63 7.41 7.65
N MET A 176 3.98 6.14 7.60
CA MET A 176 5.25 5.62 8.10
C MET A 176 5.91 4.73 7.03
N PRO A 177 6.72 5.28 6.12
CA PRO A 177 7.33 4.48 5.06
C PRO A 177 8.31 3.45 5.64
N GLY A 178 8.21 2.22 5.16
CA GLY A 178 9.11 1.13 5.51
C GLY A 178 10.36 1.06 4.63
N ASN A 179 11.08 -0.04 4.71
CA ASN A 179 12.22 -0.30 3.83
C ASN A 179 11.82 -1.09 2.56
N HIS A 180 10.68 -1.75 2.57
CA HIS A 180 10.14 -2.44 1.41
C HIS A 180 9.35 -1.52 0.48
N ASP A 181 8.72 -0.45 0.97
CA ASP A 181 7.58 0.20 0.32
C ASP A 181 7.58 1.74 0.34
N ARG A 182 8.74 2.39 0.34
CA ARG A 182 8.82 3.87 0.47
C ARG A 182 8.00 4.63 -0.57
N HIS A 183 8.06 4.21 -1.83
CA HIS A 183 7.32 4.87 -2.91
C HIS A 183 5.86 4.43 -2.92
N SER A 184 5.60 3.15 -2.74
CA SER A 184 4.26 2.58 -2.71
C SER A 184 3.44 3.11 -1.54
N THR A 185 4.06 3.28 -0.36
CA THR A 185 3.42 3.89 0.81
C THR A 185 3.07 5.36 0.57
N LEU A 186 3.94 6.15 -0.05
CA LEU A 186 3.61 7.53 -0.39
C LEU A 186 2.42 7.59 -1.37
N ALA A 187 2.42 6.74 -2.39
CA ALA A 187 1.32 6.64 -3.33
C ALA A 187 0.00 6.22 -2.63
N LEU A 188 0.07 5.26 -1.69
CA LEU A 188 -1.07 4.86 -0.87
C LEU A 188 -1.62 6.03 -0.05
N MET A 189 -0.78 6.82 0.58
CA MET A 189 -1.23 7.96 1.37
C MET A 189 -1.90 9.03 0.51
N MET A 190 -1.37 9.32 -0.67
CA MET A 190 -2.01 10.23 -1.63
C MET A 190 -3.38 9.68 -2.10
N TYR A 191 -3.47 8.38 -2.33
CA TYR A 191 -4.72 7.71 -2.66
C TYR A 191 -5.75 7.83 -1.52
N LEU A 192 -5.35 7.53 -0.29
CA LEU A 192 -6.24 7.64 0.88
C LEU A 192 -6.67 9.10 1.12
N GLN A 193 -5.75 10.07 0.94
CA GLN A 193 -6.10 11.49 1.02
C GLN A 193 -7.16 11.87 -0.02
N ALA A 194 -7.03 11.41 -1.26
CA ALA A 194 -8.02 11.65 -2.30
C ALA A 194 -9.35 10.91 -2.02
N ALA A 195 -9.30 9.68 -1.52
CA ALA A 195 -10.47 8.88 -1.22
C ALA A 195 -11.33 9.47 -0.09
N PHE A 196 -10.69 10.04 0.93
CA PHE A 196 -11.35 10.56 2.13
C PHE A 196 -11.39 12.09 2.22
N ASN A 197 -11.02 12.82 1.16
CA ASN A 197 -10.95 14.29 1.16
C ASN A 197 -12.26 15.01 1.51
N HIS A 198 -13.39 14.31 1.38
CA HIS A 198 -14.74 14.82 1.65
C HIS A 198 -15.32 14.27 2.96
N CYS A 199 -14.52 13.55 3.76
CA CYS A 199 -14.93 12.93 5.02
C CYS A 199 -14.36 13.75 6.19
N ASP A 200 -15.22 14.42 6.94
CA ASP A 200 -14.81 15.27 8.09
C ASP A 200 -14.22 14.42 9.25
N ASP A 201 -14.48 13.12 9.25
CA ASP A 201 -14.05 12.19 10.29
C ASP A 201 -12.75 11.43 9.94
N VAL A 202 -12.10 11.77 8.83
CA VAL A 202 -10.81 11.19 8.43
C VAL A 202 -9.80 12.29 8.11
N SER A 203 -8.71 12.32 8.86
CA SER A 203 -7.56 13.19 8.60
C SER A 203 -6.39 12.38 8.07
N VAL A 204 -5.81 12.79 6.95
CA VAL A 204 -4.68 12.09 6.32
C VAL A 204 -3.46 13.01 6.32
N ILE A 205 -2.44 12.65 7.10
CA ILE A 205 -1.19 13.39 7.20
C ILE A 205 -0.18 12.78 6.24
N VAL A 206 -0.04 13.40 5.06
CA VAL A 206 0.97 12.99 4.07
C VAL A 206 2.28 13.72 4.39
N ASP A 207 3.30 13.00 4.81
CA ASP A 207 4.65 13.53 5.01
C ASP A 207 5.59 12.97 3.94
N ALA A 208 5.99 13.81 3.00
CA ALA A 208 6.96 13.46 1.96
C ALA A 208 8.42 13.45 2.46
N LYS A 209 8.66 13.78 3.74
CA LYS A 209 9.99 13.74 4.32
C LYS A 209 10.41 12.29 4.57
N PRO A 210 11.70 11.97 4.48
CA PRO A 210 12.21 10.61 4.69
C PRO A 210 12.25 10.23 6.18
N ARG A 211 11.14 10.45 6.90
CA ARG A 211 11.01 10.04 8.29
C ARG A 211 10.57 8.59 8.36
N GLN A 212 11.14 7.86 9.32
CA GLN A 212 10.70 6.51 9.69
C GLN A 212 9.92 6.51 11.03
N TYR A 213 9.64 7.69 11.58
CA TYR A 213 8.90 7.86 12.83
C TYR A 213 8.24 9.23 12.87
N CYS A 214 7.14 9.32 13.60
CA CYS A 214 6.51 10.59 13.93
C CYS A 214 6.33 10.71 15.45
N TYR A 215 6.31 11.93 15.94
CA TYR A 215 5.94 12.23 17.31
C TYR A 215 4.48 12.65 17.36
N TYR A 216 3.80 12.12 18.35
CA TYR A 216 2.40 12.41 18.57
C TYR A 216 2.19 13.12 19.93
#